data_8e561b93e4cc459038ac72365ba8ca8f
#
_entry.id   8e561b93e4cc459038ac72365ba8ca8f
#
_cell.length_a   1.000
_cell.length_b   1.000
_cell.length_c   1.000
_cell.angle_alpha   90.00
_cell.angle_beta   90.00
_cell.angle_gamma   90.00
#
_symmetry.space_group_name_H-M   'P 1'
#
loop_
_entity.id
_entity.type
_entity.pdbx_description
1 polymer ?
#
loop_
_entity_poly.entity_id
_entity_poly.type
_entity_poly.pdbx_seq_one_letter_code
_entity_poly.pdbx_strand_id
1 'polypeptide(L)'
;MVEDAATADVSGIDIVRACNPDGSGTYYVLEKFPDLVMDSSTYGVPLNSAEGYRLEVEYATQMSYSGIYVHSAPWSVGSQGYSNVSHGCLNVSPGNAQWFYNNTKRGDIVEVQNTVGATLPGVDGLGDWNIPWEQWQAGNATA
;
A
#
# COMPACT_ATOMS: atom_id res chain seq x y z
N MET A 1 -10.78 -1.79 -5.02
CA MET A 1 -11.43 -2.17 -3.75
C MET A 1 -10.73 -3.41 -3.23
N VAL A 2 -10.06 -3.32 -2.12
CA VAL A 2 -9.55 -4.51 -1.43
C VAL A 2 -10.63 -4.87 -0.43
N GLU A 3 -11.59 -5.62 -0.88
CA GLU A 3 -12.52 -6.27 0.04
C GLU A 3 -11.74 -7.31 0.81
N ASP A 4 -12.11 -7.54 2.01
CA ASP A 4 -11.57 -8.52 2.91
C ASP A 4 -10.47 -9.37 2.24
N ALA A 5 -9.47 -9.76 2.92
CA ALA A 5 -8.28 -10.43 2.39
C ALA A 5 -8.50 -11.44 1.24
N ALA A 6 -9.74 -11.72 0.87
CA ALA A 6 -10.10 -12.66 -0.16
C ALA A 6 -10.34 -12.07 -1.54
N THR A 7 -10.76 -10.81 -1.67
CA THR A 7 -11.14 -10.33 -3.01
C THR A 7 -10.98 -8.84 -3.12
N ALA A 8 -9.88 -8.43 -3.70
CA ALA A 8 -9.92 -7.21 -4.47
C ALA A 8 -10.25 -7.61 -5.89
N ASP A 9 -11.47 -7.54 -6.27
CA ASP A 9 -11.79 -7.59 -7.68
C ASP A 9 -11.59 -6.21 -8.30
N VAL A 10 -10.35 -5.85 -8.40
CA VAL A 10 -9.90 -4.90 -9.40
C VAL A 10 -9.22 -5.75 -10.44
N SER A 11 -9.99 -6.26 -11.40
CA SER A 11 -9.46 -7.08 -12.50
C SER A 11 -8.81 -8.40 -12.05
N GLY A 12 -9.32 -9.02 -11.00
CA GLY A 12 -8.85 -10.33 -10.53
C GLY A 12 -7.52 -10.29 -9.78
N ILE A 13 -7.15 -9.16 -9.18
CA ILE A 13 -5.98 -9.09 -8.31
C ILE A 13 -6.36 -9.48 -6.88
N ASP A 14 -5.85 -10.61 -6.42
CA ASP A 14 -5.87 -10.95 -5.00
C ASP A 14 -4.77 -10.18 -4.28
N ILE A 15 -5.14 -9.19 -3.48
CA ILE A 15 -4.20 -8.38 -2.71
C ILE A 15 -4.25 -8.81 -1.26
N VAL A 16 -3.08 -9.11 -0.70
CA VAL A 16 -2.96 -9.41 0.72
C VAL A 16 -3.08 -8.13 1.52
N ARG A 17 -3.89 -8.20 2.54
CA ARG A 17 -3.98 -7.18 3.57
C ARG A 17 -2.64 -6.86 4.18
N ALA A 18 -2.34 -5.60 4.24
CA ALA A 18 -1.20 -5.10 5.00
C ALA A 18 -1.47 -5.19 6.51
N CYS A 19 -0.51 -5.67 7.26
CA CYS A 19 -0.56 -5.70 8.73
C CYS A 19 -0.29 -4.33 9.37
N ASN A 20 -0.38 -3.24 8.61
CA ASN A 20 -0.05 -1.94 9.14
C ASN A 20 -1.27 -1.26 9.78
N PRO A 21 -1.08 -0.52 10.89
CA PRO A 21 -2.12 0.31 11.46
C PRO A 21 -2.76 1.32 10.51
N ASP A 22 -2.11 1.69 9.42
CA ASP A 22 -2.57 2.74 8.51
C ASP A 22 -3.14 2.20 7.18
N GLY A 23 -3.76 1.02 7.21
CA GLY A 23 -4.08 0.28 6.00
C GLY A 23 -5.27 0.76 5.17
N SER A 24 -6.33 1.30 5.76
CA SER A 24 -7.55 1.66 5.03
C SER A 24 -7.50 3.06 4.46
N GLY A 25 -8.24 3.31 3.37
CA GLY A 25 -8.45 4.63 2.82
C GLY A 25 -8.22 4.71 1.31
N THR A 26 -8.29 5.93 0.82
CA THR A 26 -8.05 6.26 -0.57
C THR A 26 -6.58 6.63 -0.76
N TYR A 27 -5.91 5.85 -1.57
CA TYR A 27 -4.52 6.03 -1.97
C TYR A 27 -4.44 6.50 -3.40
N TYR A 28 -3.29 7.06 -3.77
CA TYR A 28 -2.95 7.35 -5.16
C TYR A 28 -1.68 6.60 -5.56
N VAL A 29 -1.62 6.17 -6.81
CA VAL A 29 -0.37 5.73 -7.41
C VAL A 29 0.58 6.93 -7.49
N LEU A 30 1.75 6.83 -6.87
CA LEU A 30 2.79 7.85 -6.86
C LEU A 30 3.89 7.50 -7.87
N GLU A 31 4.90 6.77 -7.45
CA GLU A 31 6.03 6.38 -8.29
C GLU A 31 6.02 4.88 -8.55
N LYS A 32 6.71 4.45 -9.60
CA LYS A 32 6.77 3.06 -10.01
C LYS A 32 8.22 2.64 -10.23
N PHE A 33 8.58 1.51 -9.65
CA PHE A 33 9.94 0.96 -9.71
C PHE A 33 9.86 -0.47 -10.25
N PRO A 34 10.55 -0.79 -11.38
CA PRO A 34 10.59 -2.16 -11.87
C PRO A 34 11.23 -3.10 -10.85
N ASP A 35 12.29 -2.61 -10.18
CA ASP A 35 13.02 -3.27 -9.11
C ASP A 35 13.25 -2.26 -7.98
N LEU A 36 13.06 -2.68 -6.75
CA LEU A 36 13.24 -1.85 -5.56
C LEU A 36 13.85 -2.67 -4.42
N VAL A 37 14.86 -2.10 -3.75
CA VAL A 37 15.34 -2.62 -2.47
C VAL A 37 14.58 -1.93 -1.34
N MET A 38 13.76 -2.69 -0.64
CA MET A 38 13.09 -2.25 0.58
C MET A 38 13.99 -2.53 1.78
N ASP A 39 14.41 -1.49 2.49
CA ASP A 39 15.36 -1.56 3.59
C ASP A 39 14.79 -0.82 4.80
N SER A 40 14.51 -1.54 5.87
CA SER A 40 13.90 -1.01 7.09
C SER A 40 14.74 0.07 7.77
N SER A 41 16.05 0.07 7.54
CA SER A 41 16.94 1.08 8.13
C SER A 41 16.69 2.48 7.59
N THR A 42 16.09 2.60 6.41
CA THR A 42 15.76 3.91 5.80
C THR A 42 14.69 4.69 6.57
N TYR A 43 13.91 4.02 7.40
CA TYR A 43 12.92 4.63 8.31
C TYR A 43 13.15 4.30 9.78
N GLY A 44 14.40 4.01 10.13
CA GLY A 44 14.85 3.95 11.52
C GLY A 44 14.70 2.60 12.21
N VAL A 45 14.31 1.53 11.50
CA VAL A 45 14.29 0.17 12.05
C VAL A 45 15.59 -0.55 11.69
N PRO A 46 16.48 -0.82 12.67
CA PRO A 46 17.76 -1.46 12.40
C PRO A 46 17.61 -2.85 11.78
N LEU A 47 18.44 -3.19 10.79
CA LEU A 47 18.40 -4.49 10.11
C LEU A 47 18.61 -5.69 11.04
N ASN A 48 19.31 -5.49 12.15
CA ASN A 48 19.56 -6.55 13.15
C ASN A 48 18.49 -6.61 14.24
N SER A 49 17.42 -5.84 14.15
CA SER A 49 16.25 -5.94 15.03
C SER A 49 15.32 -7.07 14.58
N ALA A 50 14.39 -7.47 15.46
CA ALA A 50 13.39 -8.49 15.13
C ALA A 50 12.45 -8.06 13.97
N GLU A 51 12.30 -6.76 13.76
CA GLU A 51 11.48 -6.15 12.71
C GLU A 51 12.30 -5.65 11.53
N GLY A 52 13.63 -5.83 11.58
CA GLY A 52 14.55 -5.42 10.54
C GLY A 52 14.43 -6.31 9.31
N TYR A 53 14.41 -5.69 8.13
CA TYR A 53 14.40 -6.43 6.87
C TYR A 53 15.11 -5.66 5.76
N ARG A 54 15.59 -6.41 4.78
CA ARG A 54 16.06 -5.94 3.49
C ARG A 54 15.62 -6.92 2.43
N LEU A 55 14.76 -6.46 1.52
CA LEU A 55 14.14 -7.28 0.49
C LEU A 55 14.27 -6.61 -0.87
N GLU A 56 14.60 -7.40 -1.86
CA GLU A 56 14.48 -6.99 -3.27
C GLU A 56 13.09 -7.39 -3.76
N VAL A 57 12.34 -6.43 -4.29
CA VAL A 57 10.99 -6.62 -4.80
C VAL A 57 10.90 -6.11 -6.22
N GLU A 58 10.12 -6.80 -7.03
CA GLU A 58 9.83 -6.41 -8.42
C GLU A 58 8.46 -5.74 -8.51
N TYR A 59 8.31 -4.91 -9.55
CA TYR A 59 7.05 -4.24 -9.89
C TYR A 59 6.43 -3.46 -8.74
N ALA A 60 7.26 -2.70 -8.03
CA ALA A 60 6.81 -1.91 -6.90
C ALA A 60 6.11 -0.62 -7.37
N THR A 61 4.86 -0.47 -6.96
CA THR A 61 4.06 0.74 -7.20
C THR A 61 3.80 1.43 -5.87
N GLN A 62 4.38 2.60 -5.69
CA GLN A 62 4.27 3.39 -4.47
C GLN A 62 2.89 4.02 -4.36
N MET A 63 2.30 3.99 -3.16
CA MET A 63 0.99 4.56 -2.87
C MET A 63 1.01 5.55 -1.71
N SER A 64 2.07 5.61 -0.91
CA SER A 64 2.22 6.60 0.17
C SER A 64 3.66 7.06 0.32
N TYR A 65 3.86 8.22 0.94
CA TYR A 65 5.20 8.71 1.28
C TYR A 65 5.82 7.94 2.45
N SER A 66 4.99 7.36 3.30
CA SER A 66 5.44 6.47 4.39
C SER A 66 5.96 5.12 3.90
N GLY A 67 5.87 4.82 2.60
CA GLY A 67 6.47 3.63 2.02
C GLY A 67 5.52 2.44 1.87
N ILE A 68 4.24 2.68 1.66
CA ILE A 68 3.29 1.63 1.29
C ILE A 68 3.33 1.43 -0.23
N TYR A 69 3.52 0.17 -0.64
CA TYR A 69 3.60 -0.25 -2.04
C TYR A 69 2.66 -1.42 -2.33
N VAL A 70 2.22 -1.52 -3.58
CA VAL A 70 1.82 -2.78 -4.18
C VAL A 70 3.06 -3.36 -4.85
N HIS A 71 3.45 -4.59 -4.53
CA HIS A 71 4.65 -5.20 -5.10
C HIS A 71 4.58 -6.72 -5.22
N SER A 72 5.41 -7.29 -6.06
CA SER A 72 5.60 -8.73 -6.17
C SER A 72 6.12 -9.33 -4.85
N ALA A 73 5.44 -10.36 -4.36
CA ALA A 73 5.83 -11.08 -3.15
C ALA A 73 5.68 -12.60 -3.33
N PRO A 74 6.54 -13.22 -4.15
CA PRO A 74 6.44 -14.65 -4.46
C PRO A 74 6.57 -15.55 -3.23
N TRP A 75 7.24 -15.07 -2.19
CA TRP A 75 7.41 -15.81 -0.92
C TRP A 75 6.16 -15.91 -0.06
N SER A 76 5.15 -15.09 -0.31
CA SER A 76 3.93 -15.04 0.48
C SER A 76 2.66 -15.44 -0.27
N VAL A 77 2.77 -15.97 -1.49
CA VAL A 77 1.61 -16.32 -2.34
C VAL A 77 0.61 -17.24 -1.61
N GLY A 78 1.09 -18.19 -0.81
CA GLY A 78 0.21 -19.07 -0.03
C GLY A 78 -0.52 -18.39 1.14
N SER A 79 -0.13 -17.18 1.51
CA SER A 79 -0.76 -16.38 2.58
C SER A 79 -1.64 -15.26 2.02
N GLN A 80 -1.50 -14.98 0.73
CA GLN A 80 -2.26 -13.91 0.06
C GLN A 80 -3.76 -14.23 0.08
N GLY A 81 -4.54 -13.26 0.51
CA GLY A 81 -5.99 -13.42 0.71
C GLY A 81 -6.41 -14.02 2.06
N TYR A 82 -5.47 -14.52 2.88
CA TYR A 82 -5.80 -15.22 4.13
C TYR A 82 -5.12 -14.66 5.37
N SER A 83 -3.89 -14.14 5.25
CA SER A 83 -3.10 -13.73 6.40
C SER A 83 -2.29 -12.46 6.10
N ASN A 84 -2.21 -11.59 7.09
CA ASN A 84 -1.35 -10.42 7.06
C ASN A 84 0.10 -10.83 7.34
N VAL A 85 0.99 -10.62 6.37
CA VAL A 85 2.39 -11.06 6.44
C VAL A 85 3.38 -9.98 6.00
N SER A 86 2.94 -8.72 5.94
CA SER A 86 3.76 -7.57 5.58
C SER A 86 3.76 -6.50 6.67
N HIS A 87 4.65 -5.51 6.57
CA HIS A 87 4.73 -4.36 7.47
C HIS A 87 3.90 -3.16 6.99
N GLY A 88 3.05 -3.33 5.97
CA GLY A 88 2.22 -2.26 5.42
C GLY A 88 1.98 -2.39 3.92
N CYS A 89 2.92 -2.94 3.18
CA CYS A 89 2.80 -3.12 1.74
C CYS A 89 1.74 -4.17 1.37
N LEU A 90 1.14 -3.99 0.21
CA LEU A 90 0.21 -4.94 -0.38
C LEU A 90 1.00 -5.97 -1.20
N ASN A 91 1.16 -7.15 -0.61
CA ASN A 91 1.83 -8.26 -1.25
C ASN A 91 0.91 -8.92 -2.27
N VAL A 92 1.36 -9.03 -3.50
CA VAL A 92 0.60 -9.70 -4.57
C VAL A 92 1.46 -10.73 -5.29
N SER A 93 0.83 -11.63 -6.03
CA SER A 93 1.56 -12.58 -6.87
C SER A 93 2.38 -11.83 -7.93
N PRO A 94 3.48 -12.42 -8.45
CA PRO A 94 4.31 -11.76 -9.47
C PRO A 94 3.50 -11.32 -10.70
N GLY A 95 2.59 -12.15 -11.17
CA GLY A 95 1.73 -11.81 -12.31
C GLY A 95 0.79 -10.63 -12.02
N ASN A 96 0.21 -10.59 -10.83
CA ASN A 96 -0.67 -9.49 -10.41
C ASN A 96 0.12 -8.19 -10.20
N ALA A 97 1.32 -8.26 -9.60
CA ALA A 97 2.19 -7.09 -9.45
C ALA A 97 2.57 -6.50 -10.82
N GLN A 98 2.98 -7.34 -11.76
CA GLN A 98 3.31 -6.93 -13.12
C GLN A 98 2.10 -6.30 -13.84
N TRP A 99 0.92 -6.93 -13.68
CA TRP A 99 -0.30 -6.38 -14.26
C TRP A 99 -0.63 -5.01 -13.66
N PHE A 100 -0.63 -4.86 -12.34
CA PHE A 100 -0.91 -3.60 -11.66
C PHE A 100 0.11 -2.53 -12.07
N TYR A 101 1.39 -2.86 -12.06
CA TYR A 101 2.46 -1.99 -12.50
C TYR A 101 2.26 -1.48 -13.93
N ASN A 102 1.88 -2.36 -14.86
CA ASN A 102 1.75 -1.99 -16.27
C ASN A 102 0.45 -1.20 -16.57
N ASN A 103 -0.61 -1.43 -15.80
CA ASN A 103 -1.94 -0.88 -16.08
C ASN A 103 -2.30 0.34 -15.24
N THR A 104 -1.48 0.72 -14.27
CA THR A 104 -1.69 1.94 -13.48
C THR A 104 -0.68 3.01 -13.85
N LYS A 105 -1.03 4.26 -13.56
CA LYS A 105 -0.19 5.45 -13.75
C LYS A 105 -0.32 6.37 -12.54
N ARG A 106 0.64 7.29 -12.39
CA ARG A 106 0.61 8.31 -11.34
C ARG A 106 -0.73 9.05 -11.32
N GLY A 107 -1.33 9.14 -10.15
CA GLY A 107 -2.62 9.77 -9.92
C GLY A 107 -3.83 8.83 -10.03
N ASP A 108 -3.66 7.58 -10.45
CA ASP A 108 -4.74 6.60 -10.38
C ASP A 108 -5.10 6.31 -8.92
N ILE A 109 -6.39 6.14 -8.66
CA ILE A 109 -6.92 5.95 -7.31
C ILE A 109 -6.91 4.47 -6.97
N VAL A 110 -6.44 4.16 -5.75
CA VAL A 110 -6.47 2.83 -5.16
C VAL A 110 -7.23 2.91 -3.83
N GLU A 111 -8.38 2.30 -3.76
CA GLU A 111 -9.15 2.24 -2.52
C GLU A 111 -8.81 0.97 -1.74
N VAL A 112 -8.30 1.15 -0.52
CA VAL A 112 -7.97 0.06 0.41
C VAL A 112 -9.01 0.02 1.51
N GLN A 113 -9.64 -1.14 1.69
CA GLN A 113 -10.75 -1.34 2.64
C GLN A 113 -10.49 -2.54 3.55
N ASN A 114 -11.24 -2.60 4.65
CA ASN A 114 -11.28 -3.75 5.56
C ASN A 114 -9.92 -4.15 6.16
N THR A 115 -9.04 -3.18 6.39
CA THR A 115 -7.78 -3.41 7.09
C THR A 115 -7.97 -3.35 8.61
N VAL A 116 -7.03 -3.88 9.35
CA VAL A 116 -7.07 -3.85 10.84
C VAL A 116 -6.56 -2.53 11.42
N GLY A 117 -6.06 -1.64 10.59
CA GLY A 117 -5.41 -0.40 11.01
C GLY A 117 -6.27 0.84 10.87
N ALA A 118 -5.65 1.99 11.13
CA ALA A 118 -6.24 3.31 10.98
C ALA A 118 -6.40 3.69 9.49
N THR A 119 -7.11 4.80 9.25
CA THR A 119 -7.19 5.37 7.90
C THR A 119 -5.88 6.08 7.54
N LEU A 120 -5.49 6.03 6.27
CA LEU A 120 -4.34 6.75 5.76
C LEU A 120 -4.45 8.25 6.11
N PRO A 121 -3.42 8.86 6.74
CA PRO A 121 -3.40 10.29 7.00
C PRO A 121 -3.48 11.11 5.71
N GLY A 122 -4.24 12.20 5.73
CA GLY A 122 -4.43 13.06 4.56
C GLY A 122 -3.15 13.70 4.01
N VAL A 123 -2.09 13.74 4.80
CA VAL A 123 -0.77 14.27 4.42
C VAL A 123 0.19 13.22 3.88
N ASP A 124 -0.18 11.95 3.92
CA ASP A 124 0.64 10.84 3.44
C ASP A 124 0.30 10.50 1.99
N GLY A 125 1.21 10.82 1.11
CA GLY A 125 0.96 10.75 -0.32
C GLY A 125 -0.01 11.85 -0.77
N LEU A 126 -1.03 11.48 -1.50
CA LEU A 126 -2.14 12.37 -1.90
C LEU A 126 -3.43 11.95 -1.16
N GLY A 127 -3.31 11.72 0.15
CA GLY A 127 -4.36 11.17 1.01
C GLY A 127 -5.46 12.16 1.41
N ASP A 128 -5.54 13.31 0.77
CA ASP A 128 -6.50 14.38 1.04
C ASP A 128 -7.97 13.93 0.96
N TRP A 129 -8.30 12.92 0.18
CA TRP A 129 -9.62 12.27 0.16
C TRP A 129 -10.02 11.59 1.47
N ASN A 130 -9.05 11.32 2.35
CA ASN A 130 -9.29 10.73 3.66
C ASN A 130 -9.56 11.79 4.74
N ILE A 131 -9.43 13.08 4.41
CA ILE A 131 -9.73 14.18 5.32
C ILE A 131 -11.26 14.38 5.37
N PRO A 132 -11.89 14.35 6.56
CA PRO A 132 -13.31 14.64 6.70
C PRO A 132 -13.68 15.99 6.10
N TRP A 133 -14.82 16.06 5.42
CA TRP A 133 -15.25 17.25 4.70
C TRP A 133 -15.29 18.53 5.57
N GLU A 134 -15.75 18.41 6.80
CA GLU A 134 -15.78 19.53 7.75
C GLU A 134 -14.38 20.06 8.07
N GLN A 135 -13.41 19.15 8.23
CA GLN A 135 -12.02 19.50 8.46
C GLN A 135 -11.39 20.13 7.21
N TRP A 136 -11.72 19.59 6.04
CA TRP A 136 -11.30 20.16 4.75
C TRP A 136 -11.81 21.60 4.58
N GLN A 137 -13.10 21.83 4.84
CA GLN A 137 -13.69 23.16 4.75
C GLN A 137 -13.07 24.17 5.73
N ALA A 138 -12.79 23.74 6.97
CA ALA A 138 -12.20 24.61 8.00
C ALA A 138 -10.79 25.10 7.62
N GLY A 139 -10.09 24.40 6.72
CA GLY A 139 -8.79 24.79 6.20
C GLY A 139 -8.84 25.78 5.03
N ASN A 140 -10.02 26.11 4.51
CA ASN A 140 -10.15 27.03 3.38
C ASN A 140 -9.91 28.50 3.80
N ALA A 141 -9.13 29.22 3.03
CA ALA A 141 -8.75 30.61 3.30
C ALA A 141 -9.91 31.61 3.20
N THR A 142 -11.06 31.17 2.73
CA THR A 142 -12.26 32.02 2.47
C THR A 142 -13.51 31.47 3.15
N ALA A 143 -13.35 30.80 4.28
CA ALA A 143 -14.49 30.37 5.07
C ALA A 143 -15.13 31.56 5.80
#